data_ea4de0d3529b04aab8c931bcc33be2e1
#
_entry.id   ea4de0d3529b04aab8c931bcc33be2e1
#
_cell.length_a   1.000
_cell.length_b   1.000
_cell.length_c   1.000
_cell.angle_alpha   90.00
_cell.angle_beta   90.00
_cell.angle_gamma   90.00
#
_symmetry.space_group_name_H-M   'P 1'
#
loop_
_entity.id
_entity.type
_entity.pdbx_description
1 polymer ?
#
loop_
_entity_poly.entity_id
_entity_poly.type
_entity_poly.pdbx_seq_one_letter_code
_entity_poly.pdbx_strand_id
1 'polypeptide(L)'
;DRERTVFAHFFEHLLFEGSKNIGRGEFMKIIPANGGTFNANTSQDRTYYFETFPSNKLELGLWLESERMLHPVIDQVGVDTQNEVVKEEKRQRYDAPYGKLLKVLNENLFKVHPYKDQNIGKMEHLDAATLEEFMTYHKTYYGPNNAVLIVAGDIDINETKELVKKYFGDIPSSSDVVRNLPKEDPIEETIKA
;
A
#
# COMPACT_ATOMS: atom_id res chain seq x y z
N ASP A 1 13.50 5.27 -0.69
CA ASP A 1 14.59 5.12 -1.66
C ASP A 1 14.27 5.96 -2.91
N ARG A 2 15.19 6.83 -3.34
CA ARG A 2 14.97 7.74 -4.48
C ARG A 2 14.92 7.00 -5.83
N GLU A 3 15.41 5.78 -5.86
CA GLU A 3 15.41 4.92 -7.06
C GLU A 3 14.24 3.92 -7.08
N ARG A 4 13.33 3.98 -6.08
CA ARG A 4 12.18 3.10 -5.93
C ARG A 4 10.93 3.85 -5.46
N THR A 5 10.70 5.03 -6.03
CA THR A 5 9.63 5.97 -5.61
C THR A 5 8.21 5.44 -5.82
N VAL A 6 8.04 4.40 -6.64
CA VAL A 6 6.72 3.82 -6.97
C VAL A 6 6.34 2.64 -6.08
N PHE A 7 7.26 2.05 -5.31
CA PHE A 7 7.04 0.77 -4.63
C PHE A 7 5.85 0.76 -3.68
N ALA A 8 5.67 1.78 -2.86
CA ALA A 8 4.55 1.82 -1.92
C ALA A 8 3.18 1.76 -2.63
N HIS A 9 3.00 2.55 -3.68
CA HIS A 9 1.76 2.54 -4.46
C HIS A 9 1.61 1.26 -5.28
N PHE A 10 2.70 0.74 -5.83
CA PHE A 10 2.68 -0.53 -6.53
C PHE A 10 2.23 -1.69 -5.62
N PHE A 11 2.71 -1.71 -4.36
CA PHE A 11 2.28 -2.69 -3.38
C PHE A 11 0.81 -2.54 -2.99
N GLU A 12 0.24 -1.33 -3.03
CA GLU A 12 -1.20 -1.17 -2.87
C GLU A 12 -1.97 -2.04 -3.87
N HIS A 13 -1.56 -2.06 -5.13
CA HIS A 13 -2.16 -2.90 -6.17
C HIS A 13 -1.79 -4.38 -6.02
N LEU A 14 -0.51 -4.66 -5.85
CA LEU A 14 0.02 -6.03 -5.85
C LEU A 14 -0.60 -6.89 -4.73
N LEU A 15 -0.91 -6.31 -3.58
CA LEU A 15 -1.49 -7.05 -2.45
C LEU A 15 -3.00 -7.37 -2.60
N PHE A 16 -3.61 -7.04 -3.74
CA PHE A 16 -4.92 -7.56 -4.15
C PHE A 16 -4.83 -8.75 -5.10
N GLU A 17 -3.64 -9.09 -5.59
CA GLU A 17 -3.46 -10.19 -6.54
C GLU A 17 -3.85 -11.55 -5.96
N GLY A 18 -3.61 -11.76 -4.67
CA GLY A 18 -3.94 -12.98 -3.97
C GLY A 18 -2.96 -13.30 -2.85
N SER A 19 -3.20 -14.43 -2.19
CA SER A 19 -2.33 -14.98 -1.16
C SER A 19 -2.12 -16.47 -1.37
N LYS A 20 -1.35 -17.10 -0.49
CA LYS A 20 -1.17 -18.55 -0.47
C LYS A 20 -2.51 -19.31 -0.44
N ASN A 21 -3.53 -18.74 0.24
CA ASN A 21 -4.82 -19.36 0.47
C ASN A 21 -5.96 -18.70 -0.32
N ILE A 22 -5.69 -17.62 -1.05
CA ILE A 22 -6.65 -16.84 -1.83
C ILE A 22 -6.12 -16.74 -3.26
N GLY A 23 -6.86 -17.30 -4.21
CA GLY A 23 -6.46 -17.29 -5.62
C GLY A 23 -6.42 -15.88 -6.20
N ARG A 24 -5.70 -15.73 -7.31
CA ARG A 24 -5.57 -14.46 -8.03
C ARG A 24 -6.93 -13.86 -8.38
N GLY A 25 -7.15 -12.59 -7.98
CA GLY A 25 -8.39 -11.86 -8.19
C GLY A 25 -9.56 -12.31 -7.30
N GLU A 26 -9.37 -13.26 -6.38
CA GLU A 26 -10.44 -13.73 -5.49
C GLU A 26 -10.75 -12.75 -4.37
N PHE A 27 -9.80 -11.94 -3.89
CA PHE A 27 -10.09 -10.85 -2.95
C PHE A 27 -11.26 -9.98 -3.42
N MET A 28 -11.22 -9.56 -4.69
CA MET A 28 -12.25 -8.72 -5.29
C MET A 28 -13.62 -9.41 -5.46
N LYS A 29 -13.67 -10.72 -5.32
CA LYS A 29 -14.93 -11.51 -5.40
C LYS A 29 -15.43 -11.88 -4.02
N ILE A 30 -14.55 -12.28 -3.11
CA ILE A 30 -14.91 -12.72 -1.75
C ILE A 30 -15.58 -11.60 -0.98
N ILE A 31 -15.06 -10.39 -1.03
CA ILE A 31 -15.56 -9.26 -0.25
C ILE A 31 -17.00 -8.89 -0.65
N PRO A 32 -17.31 -8.59 -1.93
CA PRO A 32 -18.69 -8.27 -2.33
C PRO A 32 -19.65 -9.45 -2.16
N ALA A 33 -19.20 -10.69 -2.40
CA ALA A 33 -20.03 -11.88 -2.22
C ALA A 33 -20.47 -12.08 -0.76
N ASN A 34 -19.77 -11.47 0.20
CA ASN A 34 -20.11 -11.49 1.62
C ASN A 34 -20.74 -10.17 2.12
N GLY A 35 -21.23 -9.33 1.20
CA GLY A 35 -21.89 -8.05 1.51
C GLY A 35 -20.93 -6.94 1.92
N GLY A 36 -19.65 -7.11 1.65
CA GLY A 36 -18.60 -6.13 1.97
C GLY A 36 -18.27 -5.19 0.82
N THR A 37 -17.56 -4.15 1.16
CA THR A 37 -16.88 -3.23 0.24
C THR A 37 -15.44 -3.05 0.68
N PHE A 38 -14.58 -2.68 -0.22
CA PHE A 38 -13.15 -2.47 0.06
C PHE A 38 -12.57 -1.35 -0.79
N ASN A 39 -11.47 -0.80 -0.33
CA ASN A 39 -10.61 0.08 -1.12
C ASN A 39 -9.23 0.15 -0.48
N ALA A 40 -8.31 0.85 -1.15
CA ALA A 40 -6.99 1.18 -0.60
C ALA A 40 -6.55 2.57 -1.08
N ASN A 41 -5.56 3.12 -0.43
CA ASN A 41 -4.88 4.34 -0.87
C ASN A 41 -3.46 4.42 -0.33
N THR A 42 -2.57 5.01 -1.11
CA THR A 42 -1.20 5.31 -0.72
C THR A 42 -0.98 6.82 -0.63
N SER A 43 -0.45 7.26 0.50
CA SER A 43 0.05 8.62 0.73
C SER A 43 1.58 8.60 0.89
N GLN A 44 2.18 9.73 1.26
CA GLN A 44 3.62 9.84 1.43
C GLN A 44 4.18 8.91 2.52
N ASP A 45 3.40 8.66 3.59
CA ASP A 45 3.88 7.95 4.78
C ASP A 45 3.15 6.66 5.08
N ARG A 46 2.10 6.32 4.33
CA ARG A 46 1.31 5.12 4.57
C ARG A 46 0.71 4.54 3.30
N THR A 47 0.51 3.22 3.30
CA THR A 47 -0.47 2.52 2.48
C THR A 47 -1.58 2.03 3.39
N TYR A 48 -2.82 2.34 3.05
CA TYR A 48 -4.00 2.05 3.86
C TYR A 48 -4.95 1.16 3.07
N TYR A 49 -5.23 -0.02 3.61
CA TYR A 49 -6.23 -0.96 3.11
C TYR A 49 -7.42 -0.92 4.05
N PHE A 50 -8.61 -0.96 3.54
CA PHE A 50 -9.80 -1.01 4.38
C PHE A 50 -10.93 -1.77 3.72
N GLU A 51 -11.69 -2.44 4.57
CA GLU A 51 -12.84 -3.23 4.21
C GLU A 51 -14.00 -2.89 5.16
N THR A 52 -15.21 -2.92 4.62
CA THR A 52 -16.42 -2.78 5.42
C THR A 52 -17.28 -4.03 5.20
N PHE A 53 -17.65 -4.70 6.28
CA PHE A 53 -18.46 -5.89 6.26
C PHE A 53 -19.67 -5.77 7.18
N PRO A 54 -20.75 -6.54 6.97
CA PRO A 54 -21.74 -6.82 8.01
C PRO A 54 -21.04 -7.40 9.26
N SER A 55 -21.53 -7.06 10.48
CA SER A 55 -20.85 -7.43 11.74
C SER A 55 -20.62 -8.94 11.90
N ASN A 56 -21.50 -9.77 11.35
CA ASN A 56 -21.36 -11.24 11.34
C ASN A 56 -20.24 -11.76 10.39
N LYS A 57 -19.51 -10.88 9.72
CA LYS A 57 -18.37 -11.21 8.84
C LYS A 57 -17.03 -10.65 9.35
N LEU A 58 -16.98 -10.24 10.61
CA LEU A 58 -15.76 -9.73 11.26
C LEU A 58 -14.58 -10.70 11.08
N GLU A 59 -14.78 -11.97 11.36
CA GLU A 59 -13.74 -12.98 11.24
C GLU A 59 -13.19 -13.09 9.82
N LEU A 60 -14.07 -13.00 8.80
CA LEU A 60 -13.65 -13.02 7.40
C LEU A 60 -12.74 -11.83 7.06
N GLY A 61 -13.10 -10.62 7.48
CA GLY A 61 -12.27 -9.43 7.25
C GLY A 61 -10.90 -9.55 7.92
N LEU A 62 -10.85 -10.00 9.17
CA LEU A 62 -9.59 -10.23 9.87
C LEU A 62 -8.72 -11.29 9.19
N TRP A 63 -9.32 -12.37 8.69
CA TRP A 63 -8.60 -13.38 7.94
C TRP A 63 -8.03 -12.83 6.63
N LEU A 64 -8.82 -12.09 5.84
CA LEU A 64 -8.38 -11.49 4.58
C LEU A 64 -7.17 -10.55 4.78
N GLU A 65 -7.23 -9.69 5.78
CA GLU A 65 -6.12 -8.76 6.08
C GLU A 65 -4.87 -9.49 6.64
N SER A 66 -5.05 -10.56 7.40
CA SER A 66 -3.91 -11.39 7.85
C SER A 66 -3.23 -12.11 6.69
N GLU A 67 -3.98 -12.62 5.71
CA GLU A 67 -3.46 -13.22 4.49
C GLU A 67 -2.67 -12.20 3.65
N ARG A 68 -3.18 -10.98 3.51
CA ARG A 68 -2.49 -9.87 2.85
C ARG A 68 -1.15 -9.56 3.50
N MET A 69 -1.09 -9.57 4.82
CA MET A 69 0.14 -9.27 5.57
C MET A 69 1.16 -10.42 5.54
N LEU A 70 0.71 -11.67 5.70
CA LEU A 70 1.59 -12.81 5.94
C LEU A 70 1.93 -13.62 4.69
N HIS A 71 0.98 -13.77 3.77
CA HIS A 71 1.08 -14.74 2.70
C HIS A 71 0.81 -14.18 1.28
N PRO A 72 1.13 -12.92 0.97
CA PRO A 72 0.83 -12.39 -0.37
C PRO A 72 1.56 -13.18 -1.44
N VAL A 73 0.93 -13.34 -2.58
CA VAL A 73 1.58 -13.88 -3.78
C VAL A 73 2.31 -12.73 -4.49
N ILE A 74 3.63 -12.76 -4.39
CA ILE A 74 4.51 -11.83 -5.10
C ILE A 74 5.26 -12.63 -6.14
N ASP A 75 4.75 -12.62 -7.37
CA ASP A 75 5.32 -13.34 -8.51
C ASP A 75 5.40 -12.46 -9.76
N GLN A 76 6.09 -12.94 -10.79
CA GLN A 76 6.31 -12.18 -12.01
C GLN A 76 4.99 -11.87 -12.72
N VAL A 77 4.02 -12.75 -12.69
CA VAL A 77 2.71 -12.55 -13.35
C VAL A 77 1.95 -11.39 -12.71
N GLY A 78 1.92 -11.33 -11.38
CA GLY A 78 1.32 -10.22 -10.64
C GLY A 78 2.06 -8.91 -10.89
N VAL A 79 3.40 -8.94 -10.87
CA VAL A 79 4.24 -7.78 -11.15
C VAL A 79 3.98 -7.24 -12.56
N ASP A 80 3.99 -8.08 -13.58
CA ASP A 80 3.77 -7.65 -14.97
C ASP A 80 2.35 -7.08 -15.17
N THR A 81 1.34 -7.74 -14.57
CA THR A 81 -0.05 -7.29 -14.64
C THR A 81 -0.22 -5.91 -14.01
N GLN A 82 0.25 -5.74 -12.77
CA GLN A 82 0.07 -4.49 -12.04
C GLN A 82 0.98 -3.36 -12.58
N ASN A 83 2.09 -3.70 -13.22
CA ASN A 83 2.94 -2.71 -13.90
C ASN A 83 2.12 -1.95 -14.98
N GLU A 84 1.38 -2.67 -15.83
CA GLU A 84 0.57 -2.03 -16.86
C GLU A 84 -0.61 -1.23 -16.27
N VAL A 85 -1.23 -1.73 -15.19
CA VAL A 85 -2.32 -1.01 -14.48
C VAL A 85 -1.82 0.32 -13.92
N VAL A 86 -0.69 0.32 -13.19
CA VAL A 86 -0.12 1.53 -12.58
C VAL A 86 0.37 2.53 -13.65
N LYS A 87 0.93 2.03 -14.76
CA LYS A 87 1.30 2.89 -15.90
C LYS A 87 0.09 3.59 -16.50
N GLU A 88 -1.01 2.86 -16.67
CA GLU A 88 -2.23 3.42 -17.24
C GLU A 88 -2.87 4.43 -16.27
N GLU A 89 -2.92 4.14 -14.97
CA GLU A 89 -3.38 5.09 -13.96
C GLU A 89 -2.58 6.40 -13.99
N LYS A 90 -1.26 6.31 -14.13
CA LYS A 90 -0.42 7.49 -14.25
C LYS A 90 -0.72 8.30 -15.50
N ARG A 91 -0.93 7.66 -16.65
CA ARG A 91 -1.31 8.34 -17.89
C ARG A 91 -2.63 9.09 -17.69
N GLN A 92 -3.66 8.41 -17.20
CA GLN A 92 -4.97 9.00 -16.95
C GLN A 92 -4.90 10.18 -15.97
N ARG A 93 -4.12 10.05 -14.89
CA ARG A 93 -3.93 11.12 -13.90
C ARG A 93 -3.27 12.35 -14.52
N TYR A 94 -2.26 12.18 -15.36
CA TYR A 94 -1.50 13.30 -15.95
C TYR A 94 -2.18 13.91 -17.16
N ASP A 95 -3.06 13.19 -17.84
CA ASP A 95 -3.85 13.68 -18.97
C ASP A 95 -5.10 14.43 -18.51
N ALA A 96 -5.52 14.26 -17.25
CA ALA A 96 -6.64 15.02 -16.68
C ALA A 96 -6.30 16.51 -16.54
N PRO A 97 -7.28 17.41 -16.65
CA PRO A 97 -7.10 18.83 -16.34
C PRO A 97 -6.48 19.01 -14.95
N TYR A 98 -5.41 19.81 -14.87
CA TYR A 98 -4.60 20.02 -13.64
C TYR A 98 -3.91 18.76 -13.09
N GLY A 99 -3.87 17.65 -13.82
CA GLY A 99 -3.31 16.38 -13.36
C GLY A 99 -1.84 16.44 -12.93
N LYS A 100 -1.08 17.43 -13.42
CA LYS A 100 0.32 17.67 -13.05
C LYS A 100 0.51 18.69 -11.92
N LEU A 101 -0.57 19.31 -11.42
CA LEU A 101 -0.48 20.39 -10.44
C LEU A 101 0.28 19.97 -9.18
N LEU A 102 -0.09 18.84 -8.56
CA LEU A 102 0.56 18.35 -7.36
C LEU A 102 2.03 17.96 -7.61
N LYS A 103 2.35 17.47 -8.80
CA LYS A 103 3.75 17.18 -9.17
C LYS A 103 4.57 18.46 -9.17
N VAL A 104 4.13 19.49 -9.89
CA VAL A 104 4.82 20.78 -9.98
C VAL A 104 4.92 21.44 -8.60
N LEU A 105 3.84 21.39 -7.81
CA LEU A 105 3.83 21.91 -6.45
C LEU A 105 4.91 21.23 -5.58
N ASN A 106 4.94 19.90 -5.51
CA ASN A 106 5.87 19.17 -4.68
C ASN A 106 7.33 19.36 -5.12
N GLU A 107 7.60 19.35 -6.42
CA GLU A 107 8.94 19.58 -6.99
C GLU A 107 9.49 20.99 -6.68
N ASN A 108 8.60 21.95 -6.44
CA ASN A 108 8.98 23.31 -6.07
C ASN A 108 9.06 23.52 -4.56
N LEU A 109 8.20 22.88 -3.78
CA LEU A 109 8.21 22.97 -2.31
C LEU A 109 9.38 22.19 -1.69
N PHE A 110 9.67 21.00 -2.21
CA PHE A 110 10.68 20.10 -1.63
C PHE A 110 11.91 20.02 -2.56
N LYS A 111 13.08 20.31 -2.03
CA LYS A 111 14.35 20.23 -2.79
C LYS A 111 15.10 18.94 -2.46
N VAL A 112 15.14 18.57 -1.19
CA VAL A 112 15.91 17.42 -0.70
C VAL A 112 15.04 16.34 -0.04
N HIS A 113 13.84 16.70 0.49
CA HIS A 113 12.96 15.74 1.12
C HIS A 113 12.29 14.81 0.09
N PRO A 114 12.09 13.52 0.41
CA PRO A 114 11.41 12.56 -0.48
C PRO A 114 9.98 12.97 -0.92
N TYR A 115 9.32 13.86 -0.23
CA TYR A 115 8.00 14.39 -0.62
C TYR A 115 8.01 15.15 -1.94
N LYS A 116 9.17 15.45 -2.47
CA LYS A 116 9.33 15.95 -3.83
C LYS A 116 8.74 15.00 -4.87
N ASP A 117 8.92 13.70 -4.66
CA ASP A 117 8.40 12.67 -5.56
C ASP A 117 6.96 12.32 -5.20
N GLN A 118 6.11 12.10 -6.20
CA GLN A 118 4.74 11.63 -6.01
C GLN A 118 4.71 10.12 -5.76
N ASN A 119 3.65 9.64 -5.07
CA ASN A 119 3.46 8.23 -4.75
C ASN A 119 3.38 7.33 -5.99
N ILE A 120 2.81 7.87 -7.09
CA ILE A 120 2.75 7.15 -8.36
C ILE A 120 4.14 6.98 -9.01
N GLY A 121 5.14 7.68 -8.49
CA GLY A 121 6.55 7.50 -8.77
C GLY A 121 6.95 7.64 -10.23
N LYS A 122 8.14 7.12 -10.54
CA LYS A 122 8.69 7.05 -11.91
C LYS A 122 8.56 5.64 -12.43
N MET A 123 8.05 5.49 -13.66
CA MET A 123 7.84 4.17 -14.27
C MET A 123 9.15 3.44 -14.52
N GLU A 124 10.22 4.17 -14.81
CA GLU A 124 11.56 3.61 -14.99
C GLU A 124 12.05 2.87 -13.73
N HIS A 125 11.63 3.31 -12.53
CA HIS A 125 11.95 2.62 -11.28
C HIS A 125 11.19 1.30 -11.12
N LEU A 126 9.99 1.23 -11.68
CA LEU A 126 9.20 0.00 -11.67
C LEU A 126 9.74 -1.00 -12.70
N ASP A 127 10.04 -0.53 -13.92
CA ASP A 127 10.58 -1.37 -14.99
C ASP A 127 11.97 -1.94 -14.66
N ALA A 128 12.76 -1.22 -13.85
CA ALA A 128 14.09 -1.65 -13.41
C ALA A 128 14.06 -2.55 -12.17
N ALA A 129 12.91 -2.68 -11.49
CA ALA A 129 12.81 -3.44 -10.26
C ALA A 129 12.80 -4.95 -10.50
N THR A 130 13.47 -5.67 -9.62
CA THR A 130 13.50 -7.13 -9.65
C THR A 130 12.47 -7.73 -8.71
N LEU A 131 12.08 -8.99 -8.96
CA LEU A 131 11.19 -9.73 -8.06
C LEU A 131 11.75 -9.84 -6.64
N GLU A 132 13.07 -9.99 -6.50
CA GLU A 132 13.74 -10.04 -5.20
C GLU A 132 13.60 -8.71 -4.43
N GLU A 133 13.67 -7.56 -5.11
CA GLU A 133 13.46 -6.25 -4.48
C GLU A 133 12.01 -6.09 -4.00
N PHE A 134 11.02 -6.59 -4.76
CA PHE A 134 9.63 -6.61 -4.31
C PHE A 134 9.45 -7.49 -3.07
N MET A 135 9.98 -8.70 -3.07
CA MET A 135 9.90 -9.58 -1.90
C MET A 135 10.59 -8.97 -0.67
N THR A 136 11.74 -8.34 -0.87
CA THR A 136 12.49 -7.65 0.18
C THR A 136 11.71 -6.45 0.73
N TYR A 137 11.06 -5.68 -0.13
CA TYR A 137 10.22 -4.56 0.26
C TYR A 137 9.06 -5.01 1.15
N HIS A 138 8.33 -6.04 0.75
CA HIS A 138 7.27 -6.61 1.57
C HIS A 138 7.79 -7.05 2.93
N LYS A 139 8.85 -7.86 2.96
CA LYS A 139 9.46 -8.36 4.20
C LYS A 139 9.92 -7.24 5.13
N THR A 140 10.33 -6.10 4.57
CA THR A 140 10.84 -4.97 5.36
C THR A 140 9.71 -4.10 5.93
N TYR A 141 8.68 -3.81 5.13
CA TYR A 141 7.70 -2.78 5.48
C TYR A 141 6.34 -3.32 5.94
N TYR A 142 6.01 -4.58 5.64
CA TYR A 142 4.71 -5.17 5.94
C TYR A 142 4.69 -6.09 7.17
N GLY A 143 5.61 -5.87 8.11
CA GLY A 143 5.56 -6.56 9.41
C GLY A 143 4.62 -5.86 10.40
N PRO A 144 4.09 -6.60 11.40
CA PRO A 144 3.15 -6.05 12.39
C PRO A 144 3.74 -4.91 13.24
N ASN A 145 5.06 -4.85 13.41
CA ASN A 145 5.76 -3.76 14.09
C ASN A 145 5.81 -2.44 13.27
N ASN A 146 5.41 -2.46 12.01
CA ASN A 146 5.29 -1.28 11.14
C ASN A 146 3.84 -1.10 10.62
N ALA A 147 2.86 -1.70 11.29
CA ALA A 147 1.46 -1.65 10.90
C ALA A 147 0.56 -1.24 12.08
N VAL A 148 -0.60 -0.69 11.75
CA VAL A 148 -1.67 -0.42 12.71
C VAL A 148 -2.94 -1.08 12.21
N LEU A 149 -3.48 -2.02 12.97
CA LEU A 149 -4.79 -2.63 12.70
C LEU A 149 -5.86 -1.86 13.46
N ILE A 150 -6.90 -1.42 12.74
CA ILE A 150 -8.05 -0.74 13.32
C ILE A 150 -9.30 -1.57 13.01
N VAL A 151 -10.03 -1.95 14.04
CA VAL A 151 -11.34 -2.61 13.93
C VAL A 151 -12.38 -1.72 14.60
N ALA A 152 -13.41 -1.32 13.86
CA ALA A 152 -14.44 -0.42 14.36
C ALA A 152 -15.82 -0.82 13.83
N GLY A 153 -16.86 -0.67 14.66
CA GLY A 153 -18.25 -0.95 14.28
C GLY A 153 -19.02 -1.65 15.39
N ASP A 154 -20.03 -2.42 14.99
CA ASP A 154 -20.82 -3.27 15.89
C ASP A 154 -20.05 -4.57 16.19
N ILE A 155 -19.21 -4.52 17.22
CA ILE A 155 -18.28 -5.59 17.60
C ILE A 155 -18.29 -5.84 19.11
N ASP A 156 -18.06 -7.10 19.53
CA ASP A 156 -17.62 -7.40 20.89
C ASP A 156 -16.09 -7.27 20.99
N ILE A 157 -15.61 -6.49 21.94
CA ILE A 157 -14.18 -6.18 22.08
C ILE A 157 -13.37 -7.43 22.47
N ASN A 158 -13.92 -8.31 23.32
CA ASN A 158 -13.18 -9.49 23.78
C ASN A 158 -13.09 -10.54 22.67
N GLU A 159 -14.20 -10.81 21.98
CA GLU A 159 -14.21 -11.68 20.80
C GLU A 159 -13.26 -11.16 19.71
N THR A 160 -13.31 -9.86 19.43
CA THR A 160 -12.43 -9.23 18.46
C THR A 160 -10.94 -9.41 18.82
N LYS A 161 -10.58 -9.26 20.09
CA LYS A 161 -9.19 -9.48 20.55
C LYS A 161 -8.73 -10.92 20.35
N GLU A 162 -9.58 -11.90 20.63
CA GLU A 162 -9.26 -13.31 20.42
C GLU A 162 -9.09 -13.63 18.91
N LEU A 163 -9.95 -13.07 18.06
CA LEU A 163 -9.82 -13.22 16.62
C LEU A 163 -8.55 -12.54 16.08
N VAL A 164 -8.24 -11.33 16.54
CA VAL A 164 -6.99 -10.65 16.17
C VAL A 164 -5.78 -11.49 16.62
N LYS A 165 -5.77 -12.03 17.82
CA LYS A 165 -4.72 -12.91 18.28
C LYS A 165 -4.62 -14.18 17.43
N LYS A 166 -5.74 -14.77 17.05
CA LYS A 166 -5.82 -15.97 16.21
C LYS A 166 -5.16 -15.74 14.84
N TYR A 167 -5.43 -14.61 14.19
CA TYR A 167 -5.01 -14.36 12.81
C TYR A 167 -3.69 -13.60 12.70
N PHE A 168 -3.36 -12.76 13.67
CA PHE A 168 -2.17 -11.91 13.61
C PHE A 168 -1.10 -12.24 14.65
N GLY A 169 -1.43 -13.07 15.67
CA GLY A 169 -0.55 -13.31 16.81
C GLY A 169 0.79 -13.97 16.46
N ASP A 170 0.81 -14.81 15.44
CA ASP A 170 2.00 -15.55 15.00
C ASP A 170 2.72 -14.90 13.82
N ILE A 171 2.28 -13.71 13.36
CA ILE A 171 2.95 -13.00 12.28
C ILE A 171 4.30 -12.46 12.79
N PRO A 172 5.42 -12.84 12.18
CA PRO A 172 6.73 -12.40 12.64
C PRO A 172 6.93 -10.92 12.39
N SER A 173 7.58 -10.24 13.33
CA SER A 173 8.01 -8.85 13.12
C SER A 173 9.04 -8.74 12.02
N SER A 174 8.96 -7.67 11.26
CA SER A 174 10.03 -7.26 10.34
C SER A 174 11.18 -6.57 11.09
N SER A 175 12.28 -6.31 10.38
CA SER A 175 13.35 -5.45 10.92
C SER A 175 12.83 -4.03 11.13
N ASP A 176 13.41 -3.32 12.12
CA ASP A 176 13.03 -1.94 12.37
C ASP A 176 13.30 -1.04 11.17
N VAL A 177 12.31 -0.24 10.81
CA VAL A 177 12.42 0.72 9.71
C VAL A 177 13.12 1.98 10.20
N VAL A 178 14.37 2.17 9.80
CA VAL A 178 15.14 3.38 10.11
C VAL A 178 14.77 4.50 9.14
N ARG A 179 14.29 5.63 9.66
CA ARG A 179 13.89 6.81 8.89
C ARG A 179 14.91 7.92 9.05
N ASN A 180 15.75 8.11 8.05
CA ASN A 180 16.69 9.23 7.97
C ASN A 180 16.19 10.21 6.90
N LEU A 181 15.30 11.12 7.30
CA LEU A 181 14.72 12.11 6.39
C LEU A 181 15.56 13.40 6.43
N PRO A 182 15.97 13.93 5.27
CA PRO A 182 16.64 15.21 5.21
C PRO A 182 15.68 16.32 5.59
N LYS A 183 16.19 17.36 6.24
CA LYS A 183 15.42 18.56 6.57
C LYS A 183 15.48 19.53 5.39
N GLU A 184 14.31 20.07 5.01
CA GLU A 184 14.24 21.17 4.06
C GLU A 184 14.69 22.48 4.68
N ASP A 185 15.33 23.32 3.90
CA ASP A 185 15.56 24.71 4.28
C ASP A 185 14.25 25.52 4.22
N PRO A 186 14.09 26.56 5.04
CA PRO A 186 12.92 27.44 4.99
C PRO A 186 12.75 28.06 3.60
N ILE A 187 11.49 28.21 3.17
CA ILE A 187 11.17 28.96 1.96
C ILE A 187 11.17 30.45 2.31
N GLU A 188 12.14 31.21 1.80
CA GLU A 188 12.33 32.62 2.10
C GLU A 188 11.62 33.54 1.11
N GLU A 189 11.33 33.07 -0.09
CA GLU A 189 10.71 33.85 -1.15
C GLU A 189 9.52 33.12 -1.82
N THR A 190 8.65 33.89 -2.48
CA THR A 190 7.57 33.30 -3.28
C THR A 190 8.11 32.52 -4.45
N ILE A 191 7.78 31.23 -4.53
CA ILE A 191 8.11 30.38 -5.67
C ILE A 191 7.03 30.55 -6.74
N LYS A 192 7.46 30.89 -7.95
CA LYS A 192 6.60 30.92 -9.15
C LYS A 192 7.03 29.78 -10.07
N ALA A 193 6.08 28.90 -10.44
CA ALA A 193 6.29 27.76 -11.31
C ALA A 193 5.29 27.73 -12.46
#